data_453b82ad9b9251cdfad180720b1df14c
#
_entry.id   453b82ad9b9251cdfad180720b1df14c
#
_cell.length_a   1.000
_cell.length_b   1.000
_cell.length_c   1.000
_cell.angle_alpha   90.00
_cell.angle_beta   90.00
_cell.angle_gamma   90.00
#
_symmetry.space_group_name_H-M   'P 1'
#
loop_
_entity.id
_entity.type
_entity.pdbx_description
1 polymer ?
#
loop_
_entity_poly.entity_id
_entity_poly.type
_entity_poly.pdbx_seq_one_letter_code
_entity_poly.pdbx_strand_id
1 'polypeptide(L)'
;MTKSVRVHLSEHISERLATATKSSGATRSALVEAALDQFLGEGGKIQEPSVESRLNAISAQLELLGHDLRVVSEVVALQARFHLATTPVLSSSAQRAACRLGSARFDEFAAQVEARVQAGRSLIGETIERARAQALQTGSSEDNLVNDATVVDIESSPAIGLDEQPDRLAAAADRDGPHGSESIATATNPAEHLRLPRHHLRRQPAERALPHWLLILRVFLPFVAAYFLSFLFRTVNGTIAEQLLSEFHLGADDLGLLTSIYFLVFAAAQIPIGILLDRYGPRPVQGLVLLAAAAGAGLFAVSESFWLLLAGRALIGLGVAAALTAGLQAVILWFASERVPLLNGVMIMLAGLGAAAATVPAEYVLVAIGWRGLFKLLAIASAVCAVAILLVVPSRSLAPARGGRSLGLKTVYADPRFWRLAPLSASCIGTAWALQGLWAARWFADVERIGRPELLWNLLIMALASSLSALILGIMVQKLRKLDISPRALLGFVALIFFLAQLAVILRIPLPSCLPWGLVAAVSTATVLSYAVLAELFPKELAGRANAALNVFHIGCAFVVQAATGLVVQHWNLDQGHYPEAAYQTAFAINLAVQVAAWLWFLLPMPRKRATCAAS
;
A
#
# COMPACT_ATOMS: atom_id res chain seq x y z
N MET A 1 -62.73 -11.68 -35.69
CA MET A 1 -62.49 -10.32 -36.23
C MET A 1 -61.02 -9.97 -35.94
N THR A 2 -60.14 -10.09 -36.91
CA THR A 2 -58.73 -9.73 -36.79
C THR A 2 -58.57 -8.22 -36.92
N LYS A 3 -58.12 -7.54 -35.85
CA LYS A 3 -57.77 -6.11 -35.91
C LYS A 3 -56.30 -5.98 -36.32
N SER A 4 -56.06 -5.22 -37.39
CA SER A 4 -54.71 -4.92 -37.86
C SER A 4 -54.13 -3.77 -37.03
N VAL A 5 -52.93 -3.94 -36.51
CA VAL A 5 -52.14 -2.92 -35.79
C VAL A 5 -50.82 -2.70 -36.53
N ARG A 6 -50.45 -1.41 -36.81
CA ARG A 6 -49.17 -1.07 -37.38
C ARG A 6 -48.16 -0.77 -36.28
N VAL A 7 -47.02 -1.46 -36.32
CA VAL A 7 -45.93 -1.25 -35.36
C VAL A 7 -44.69 -0.80 -36.13
N HIS A 8 -44.04 0.28 -35.68
CA HIS A 8 -42.75 0.74 -36.18
C HIS A 8 -41.62 0.05 -35.40
N LEU A 9 -40.79 -0.70 -36.11
CA LEU A 9 -39.64 -1.40 -35.51
C LEU A 9 -38.35 -0.65 -35.87
N SER A 10 -37.39 -0.65 -34.95
CA SER A 10 -36.05 -0.13 -35.26
C SER A 10 -35.36 -1.01 -36.33
N GLU A 11 -34.41 -0.44 -37.06
CA GLU A 11 -33.71 -1.08 -38.17
C GLU A 11 -33.07 -2.40 -37.73
N HIS A 12 -32.41 -2.44 -36.56
CA HIS A 12 -31.81 -3.62 -35.98
C HIS A 12 -32.84 -4.75 -35.69
N ILE A 13 -34.03 -4.43 -35.18
CA ILE A 13 -35.08 -5.41 -34.91
C ILE A 13 -35.70 -5.92 -36.23
N SER A 14 -35.82 -5.05 -37.22
CA SER A 14 -36.30 -5.38 -38.55
C SER A 14 -35.38 -6.38 -39.26
N GLU A 15 -34.06 -6.20 -39.17
CA GLU A 15 -33.06 -7.16 -39.72
C GLU A 15 -33.11 -8.52 -39.02
N ARG A 16 -33.21 -8.53 -37.71
CA ARG A 16 -33.36 -9.78 -36.95
C ARG A 16 -34.64 -10.53 -37.27
N LEU A 17 -35.74 -9.81 -37.46
CA LEU A 17 -37.02 -10.39 -37.88
C LEU A 17 -36.94 -10.95 -39.31
N ALA A 18 -36.23 -10.29 -40.22
CA ALA A 18 -35.99 -10.78 -41.58
C ALA A 18 -35.13 -12.06 -41.59
N THR A 19 -34.13 -12.14 -40.71
CA THR A 19 -33.29 -13.34 -40.54
C THR A 19 -34.09 -14.49 -39.95
N ALA A 20 -34.90 -14.24 -38.92
CA ALA A 20 -35.75 -15.24 -38.30
C ALA A 20 -36.85 -15.78 -39.24
N THR A 21 -37.41 -14.96 -40.12
CA THR A 21 -38.34 -15.42 -41.17
C THR A 21 -37.69 -16.33 -42.21
N LYS A 22 -36.42 -16.06 -42.55
CA LYS A 22 -35.66 -16.92 -43.48
C LYS A 22 -35.35 -18.28 -42.87
N SER A 23 -35.07 -18.34 -41.58
CA SER A 23 -34.69 -19.60 -40.88
C SER A 23 -35.90 -20.45 -40.47
N SER A 24 -37.08 -19.85 -40.19
CA SER A 24 -38.27 -20.57 -39.69
C SER A 24 -39.32 -20.83 -40.74
N GLY A 25 -39.25 -20.21 -41.92
CA GLY A 25 -40.30 -20.37 -42.98
C GLY A 25 -41.62 -19.71 -42.63
N ALA A 26 -41.73 -19.05 -41.47
CA ALA A 26 -42.95 -18.41 -41.03
C ALA A 26 -43.05 -16.95 -41.52
N THR A 27 -44.30 -16.43 -41.69
CA THR A 27 -44.48 -15.02 -42.09
C THR A 27 -44.11 -14.07 -40.97
N ARG A 28 -43.67 -12.83 -41.34
CA ARG A 28 -43.30 -11.79 -40.36
C ARG A 28 -44.42 -11.52 -39.35
N SER A 29 -45.69 -11.52 -39.81
CA SER A 29 -46.85 -11.32 -38.93
C SER A 29 -47.02 -12.47 -37.92
N ALA A 30 -46.82 -13.73 -38.33
CA ALA A 30 -46.95 -14.88 -37.46
C ALA A 30 -45.86 -14.91 -36.38
N LEU A 31 -44.63 -14.49 -36.72
CA LEU A 31 -43.53 -14.40 -35.75
C LEU A 31 -43.73 -13.25 -34.75
N VAL A 32 -44.26 -12.11 -35.19
CA VAL A 32 -44.58 -10.99 -34.29
C VAL A 32 -45.77 -11.35 -33.41
N GLU A 33 -46.79 -12.02 -33.95
CA GLU A 33 -47.97 -12.47 -33.21
C GLU A 33 -47.59 -13.51 -32.13
N ALA A 34 -46.75 -14.51 -32.46
CA ALA A 34 -46.26 -15.47 -31.50
C ALA A 34 -45.36 -14.83 -30.42
N ALA A 35 -44.53 -13.84 -30.78
CA ALA A 35 -43.72 -13.10 -29.83
C ALA A 35 -44.57 -12.22 -28.90
N LEU A 36 -45.63 -11.61 -29.42
CA LEU A 36 -46.57 -10.82 -28.63
C LEU A 36 -47.46 -11.73 -27.74
N ASP A 37 -47.87 -12.87 -28.22
CA ASP A 37 -48.62 -13.86 -27.44
C ASP A 37 -47.79 -14.42 -26.30
N GLN A 38 -46.50 -14.68 -26.55
CA GLN A 38 -45.57 -15.08 -25.51
C GLN A 38 -45.25 -13.95 -24.50
N PHE A 39 -45.29 -12.71 -24.94
CA PHE A 39 -45.04 -11.53 -24.08
C PHE A 39 -46.29 -11.11 -23.28
N LEU A 40 -47.49 -11.27 -23.86
CA LEU A 40 -48.77 -10.89 -23.26
C LEU A 40 -49.52 -12.05 -22.61
N GLY A 41 -49.06 -13.30 -22.79
CA GLY A 41 -49.62 -14.50 -22.17
C GLY A 41 -49.56 -14.43 -20.66
N GLU A 42 -50.67 -14.75 -20.07
CA GLU A 42 -51.06 -14.76 -18.66
C GLU A 42 -50.05 -14.18 -17.64
N GLY A 43 -50.23 -12.93 -17.36
CA GLY A 43 -49.62 -12.21 -16.22
C GLY A 43 -48.42 -11.37 -16.54
N GLY A 44 -48.61 -10.22 -17.20
CA GLY A 44 -47.63 -9.13 -17.53
C GLY A 44 -46.57 -8.78 -16.48
N LYS A 45 -45.83 -9.76 -16.02
CA LYS A 45 -44.56 -9.62 -15.30
C LYS A 45 -43.45 -10.08 -16.23
N ILE A 46 -42.57 -9.16 -16.58
CA ILE A 46 -41.24 -9.51 -17.07
C ILE A 46 -40.70 -10.52 -16.06
N GLN A 47 -40.76 -11.81 -16.39
CA GLN A 47 -40.09 -12.82 -15.58
C GLN A 47 -38.60 -12.55 -15.74
N GLU A 48 -38.06 -11.83 -14.79
CA GLU A 48 -36.59 -11.89 -14.57
C GLU A 48 -36.24 -13.39 -14.49
N PRO A 49 -35.24 -13.86 -15.21
CA PRO A 49 -34.81 -15.27 -15.14
C PRO A 49 -34.72 -15.63 -13.66
N SER A 50 -35.42 -16.70 -13.27
CA SER A 50 -35.57 -17.09 -11.87
C SER A 50 -34.18 -17.13 -11.23
N VAL A 51 -34.09 -16.76 -9.96
CA VAL A 51 -32.82 -16.81 -9.20
C VAL A 51 -32.14 -18.17 -9.37
N GLU A 52 -32.92 -19.23 -9.51
CA GLU A 52 -32.49 -20.59 -9.76
C GLU A 52 -31.84 -20.77 -11.15
N SER A 53 -32.39 -20.17 -12.19
CA SER A 53 -31.83 -20.18 -13.54
C SER A 53 -30.50 -19.42 -13.61
N ARG A 54 -30.40 -18.28 -12.90
CA ARG A 54 -29.14 -17.52 -12.76
C ARG A 54 -28.08 -18.27 -11.96
N LEU A 55 -28.49 -18.95 -10.88
CA LEU A 55 -27.59 -19.79 -10.08
C LEU A 55 -27.06 -20.97 -10.87
N ASN A 56 -27.89 -21.63 -11.65
CA ASN A 56 -27.48 -22.75 -12.51
C ASN A 56 -26.51 -22.29 -13.63
N ALA A 57 -26.75 -21.13 -14.23
CA ALA A 57 -25.84 -20.55 -15.21
C ALA A 57 -24.47 -20.17 -14.59
N ILE A 58 -24.46 -19.60 -13.39
CA ILE A 58 -23.24 -19.28 -12.66
C ILE A 58 -22.51 -20.55 -12.23
N SER A 59 -23.22 -21.58 -11.78
CA SER A 59 -22.64 -22.88 -11.42
C SER A 59 -21.97 -23.55 -12.62
N ALA A 60 -22.62 -23.55 -13.77
CA ALA A 60 -22.05 -24.07 -15.00
C ALA A 60 -20.78 -23.29 -15.44
N GLN A 61 -20.79 -21.96 -15.29
CA GLN A 61 -19.59 -21.14 -15.58
C GLN A 61 -18.46 -21.42 -14.60
N LEU A 62 -18.74 -21.63 -13.32
CA LEU A 62 -17.73 -21.97 -12.30
C LEU A 62 -17.15 -23.38 -12.53
N GLU A 63 -17.95 -24.34 -12.96
CA GLU A 63 -17.47 -25.68 -13.33
C GLU A 63 -16.55 -25.63 -14.55
N LEU A 64 -16.92 -24.85 -15.57
CA LEU A 64 -16.06 -24.63 -16.76
C LEU A 64 -14.74 -23.97 -16.38
N LEU A 65 -14.77 -22.93 -15.56
CA LEU A 65 -13.58 -22.25 -15.06
C LEU A 65 -12.71 -23.19 -14.22
N GLY A 66 -13.33 -24.03 -13.38
CA GLY A 66 -12.62 -25.04 -12.60
C GLY A 66 -11.97 -26.13 -13.47
N HIS A 67 -12.58 -26.48 -14.60
CA HIS A 67 -12.00 -27.38 -15.59
C HIS A 67 -10.80 -26.75 -16.28
N ASP A 68 -10.92 -25.52 -16.77
CA ASP A 68 -9.85 -24.78 -17.45
C ASP A 68 -8.63 -24.57 -16.52
N LEU A 69 -8.87 -24.27 -15.25
CA LEU A 69 -7.81 -24.12 -14.26
C LEU A 69 -7.06 -25.43 -14.00
N ARG A 70 -7.75 -26.58 -13.97
CA ARG A 70 -7.12 -27.91 -13.86
C ARG A 70 -6.27 -28.23 -15.09
N VAL A 71 -6.78 -27.97 -16.28
CA VAL A 71 -6.01 -28.17 -17.53
C VAL A 71 -4.74 -27.33 -17.53
N VAL A 72 -4.83 -26.05 -17.16
CA VAL A 72 -3.66 -25.17 -17.07
C VAL A 72 -2.65 -25.68 -16.04
N SER A 73 -3.12 -26.12 -14.86
CA SER A 73 -2.26 -26.66 -13.80
C SER A 73 -1.52 -27.92 -14.26
N GLU A 74 -2.20 -28.83 -14.94
CA GLU A 74 -1.59 -30.06 -15.47
C GLU A 74 -0.57 -29.76 -16.57
N VAL A 75 -0.87 -28.84 -17.49
CA VAL A 75 0.06 -28.43 -18.56
C VAL A 75 1.33 -27.81 -17.94
N VAL A 76 1.20 -26.95 -16.93
CA VAL A 76 2.34 -26.35 -16.24
C VAL A 76 3.16 -27.40 -15.50
N ALA A 77 2.51 -28.37 -14.84
CA ALA A 77 3.19 -29.47 -14.14
C ALA A 77 3.96 -30.38 -15.11
N LEU A 78 3.35 -30.75 -16.25
CA LEU A 78 4.00 -31.54 -17.29
C LEU A 78 5.18 -30.79 -17.93
N GLN A 79 5.04 -29.49 -18.19
CA GLN A 79 6.10 -28.66 -18.72
C GLN A 79 7.27 -28.52 -17.74
N ALA A 80 6.98 -28.32 -16.44
CA ALA A 80 8.01 -28.29 -15.39
C ALA A 80 8.76 -29.65 -15.33
N ARG A 81 8.02 -30.77 -15.35
CA ARG A 81 8.59 -32.12 -15.34
C ARG A 81 9.48 -32.37 -16.58
N PHE A 82 9.02 -31.95 -17.76
CA PHE A 82 9.80 -32.05 -18.98
C PHE A 82 11.09 -31.25 -18.90
N HIS A 83 11.03 -29.99 -18.45
CA HIS A 83 12.23 -29.18 -18.29
C HIS A 83 13.20 -29.73 -17.25
N LEU A 84 12.71 -30.24 -16.13
CA LEU A 84 13.57 -30.88 -15.12
C LEU A 84 14.23 -32.15 -15.62
N ALA A 85 13.55 -32.92 -16.48
CA ALA A 85 14.11 -34.15 -17.07
C ALA A 85 15.12 -33.87 -18.19
N THR A 86 14.97 -32.77 -18.94
CA THR A 86 15.80 -32.46 -20.11
C THR A 86 16.93 -31.45 -19.83
N THR A 87 16.92 -30.78 -18.70
CA THR A 87 17.93 -29.78 -18.36
C THR A 87 19.07 -30.42 -17.56
N PRO A 88 20.29 -30.54 -18.12
CA PRO A 88 21.44 -31.09 -17.41
C PRO A 88 21.85 -30.15 -16.27
N VAL A 89 22.45 -30.72 -15.22
CA VAL A 89 22.98 -29.96 -14.07
C VAL A 89 24.10 -29.04 -14.57
N LEU A 90 23.86 -27.75 -14.54
CA LEU A 90 24.81 -26.73 -14.97
C LEU A 90 25.83 -26.39 -13.87
N SER A 91 27.08 -26.10 -14.26
CA SER A 91 28.06 -25.56 -13.34
C SER A 91 27.61 -24.22 -12.78
N SER A 92 28.09 -23.84 -11.59
CA SER A 92 27.64 -22.62 -10.87
C SER A 92 27.89 -21.31 -11.66
N SER A 93 28.83 -21.29 -12.60
CA SER A 93 29.07 -20.16 -13.49
C SER A 93 28.07 -20.12 -14.65
N ALA A 94 27.81 -21.28 -15.27
CA ALA A 94 26.83 -21.44 -16.34
C ALA A 94 25.39 -21.19 -15.85
N GLN A 95 25.08 -21.59 -14.63
CA GLN A 95 23.79 -21.34 -14.00
C GLN A 95 23.50 -19.84 -13.80
N ARG A 96 24.52 -19.05 -13.44
CA ARG A 96 24.37 -17.58 -13.33
C ARG A 96 24.12 -16.90 -14.68
N ALA A 97 24.79 -17.38 -15.75
CA ALA A 97 24.56 -16.87 -17.11
C ALA A 97 23.17 -17.26 -17.63
N ALA A 98 22.73 -18.50 -17.39
CA ALA A 98 21.42 -19.02 -17.78
C ALA A 98 20.29 -18.26 -17.03
N CYS A 99 20.45 -17.92 -15.74
CA CYS A 99 19.48 -17.14 -14.98
C CYS A 99 19.30 -15.72 -15.54
N ARG A 100 20.38 -15.06 -15.96
CA ARG A 100 20.29 -13.72 -16.58
C ARG A 100 19.54 -13.76 -17.91
N LEU A 101 19.89 -14.73 -18.76
CA LEU A 101 19.24 -14.90 -20.06
C LEU A 101 17.77 -15.33 -19.90
N GLY A 102 17.49 -16.18 -18.92
CA GLY A 102 16.15 -16.65 -18.58
C GLY A 102 15.26 -15.53 -18.06
N SER A 103 15.78 -14.60 -17.24
CA SER A 103 15.03 -13.44 -16.75
C SER A 103 14.60 -12.53 -17.90
N ALA A 104 15.52 -12.17 -18.80
CA ALA A 104 15.19 -11.31 -19.94
C ALA A 104 14.14 -11.95 -20.88
N ARG A 105 14.26 -13.25 -21.15
CA ARG A 105 13.29 -13.99 -21.96
C ARG A 105 11.94 -14.16 -21.27
N PHE A 106 11.93 -14.27 -19.95
CA PHE A 106 10.70 -14.34 -19.16
C PHE A 106 9.94 -13.02 -19.18
N ASP A 107 10.64 -11.89 -19.06
CA ASP A 107 10.02 -10.57 -19.11
C ASP A 107 9.38 -10.30 -20.49
N GLU A 108 10.06 -10.71 -21.58
CA GLU A 108 9.50 -10.63 -22.94
C GLU A 108 8.29 -11.57 -23.12
N PHE A 109 8.36 -12.79 -22.60
CA PHE A 109 7.24 -13.72 -22.60
C PHE A 109 6.05 -13.21 -21.78
N ALA A 110 6.29 -12.63 -20.59
CA ALA A 110 5.24 -12.05 -19.75
C ALA A 110 4.54 -10.88 -20.46
N ALA A 111 5.28 -10.03 -21.16
CA ALA A 111 4.71 -8.95 -21.94
C ALA A 111 3.84 -9.46 -23.13
N GLN A 112 4.26 -10.54 -23.78
CA GLN A 112 3.46 -11.18 -24.85
C GLN A 112 2.17 -11.79 -24.27
N VAL A 113 2.24 -12.46 -23.12
CA VAL A 113 1.06 -13.03 -22.46
C VAL A 113 0.09 -11.92 -22.07
N GLU A 114 0.58 -10.83 -21.47
CA GLU A 114 -0.26 -9.70 -21.09
C GLU A 114 -0.97 -9.08 -22.29
N ALA A 115 -0.25 -8.86 -23.40
CA ALA A 115 -0.82 -8.32 -24.63
C ALA A 115 -1.91 -9.24 -25.21
N ARG A 116 -1.73 -10.56 -25.15
CA ARG A 116 -2.74 -11.52 -25.62
C ARG A 116 -3.96 -11.59 -24.72
N VAL A 117 -3.78 -11.53 -23.41
CA VAL A 117 -4.89 -11.50 -22.43
C VAL A 117 -5.71 -10.23 -22.61
N GLN A 118 -5.07 -9.08 -22.81
CA GLN A 118 -5.75 -7.81 -23.08
C GLN A 118 -6.51 -7.83 -24.41
N ALA A 119 -5.98 -8.54 -25.41
CA ALA A 119 -6.65 -8.72 -26.71
C ALA A 119 -7.77 -9.77 -26.68
N GLY A 120 -8.02 -10.44 -25.53
CA GLY A 120 -9.03 -11.50 -25.41
C GLY A 120 -8.72 -12.77 -26.22
N ARG A 121 -7.47 -12.95 -26.65
CA ARG A 121 -7.05 -14.10 -27.50
C ARG A 121 -6.51 -15.23 -26.62
N SER A 122 -7.19 -16.38 -26.67
CA SER A 122 -6.74 -17.59 -26.00
C SER A 122 -5.93 -18.47 -26.97
N LEU A 123 -4.67 -18.78 -26.62
CA LEU A 123 -3.81 -19.69 -27.38
C LEU A 123 -4.41 -21.09 -27.49
N ILE A 124 -5.06 -21.54 -26.43
CA ILE A 124 -5.75 -22.84 -26.36
C ILE A 124 -6.96 -22.80 -27.30
N GLY A 125 -7.75 -21.72 -27.29
CA GLY A 125 -8.87 -21.54 -28.21
C GLY A 125 -8.43 -21.57 -29.68
N GLU A 126 -7.39 -20.81 -30.05
CA GLU A 126 -6.83 -20.78 -31.39
C GLU A 126 -6.28 -22.16 -31.82
N THR A 127 -5.69 -22.92 -30.90
CA THR A 127 -5.14 -24.26 -31.20
C THR A 127 -6.25 -25.28 -31.41
N ILE A 128 -7.32 -25.23 -30.58
CA ILE A 128 -8.50 -26.08 -30.72
C ILE A 128 -9.24 -25.78 -32.04
N GLU A 129 -9.38 -24.50 -32.39
CA GLU A 129 -10.01 -24.09 -33.64
C GLU A 129 -9.19 -24.55 -34.86
N ARG A 130 -7.84 -24.45 -34.83
CA ARG A 130 -6.98 -25.01 -35.89
C ARG A 130 -7.09 -26.51 -36.00
N ALA A 131 -7.09 -27.22 -34.88
CA ALA A 131 -7.27 -28.66 -34.86
C ALA A 131 -8.63 -29.09 -35.43
N ARG A 132 -9.72 -28.34 -35.09
CA ARG A 132 -11.04 -28.57 -35.67
C ARG A 132 -11.09 -28.27 -37.18
N ALA A 133 -10.45 -27.17 -37.61
CA ALA A 133 -10.37 -26.80 -39.00
C ALA A 133 -9.58 -27.85 -39.82
N GLN A 134 -8.50 -28.40 -39.27
CA GLN A 134 -7.74 -29.52 -39.90
C GLN A 134 -8.56 -30.80 -39.92
N ALA A 135 -9.30 -31.14 -38.88
CA ALA A 135 -10.17 -32.31 -38.86
C ALA A 135 -11.33 -32.21 -39.90
N LEU A 136 -11.85 -30.99 -40.10
CA LEU A 136 -12.86 -30.74 -41.16
C LEU A 136 -12.28 -30.79 -42.56
N GLN A 137 -11.01 -30.43 -42.76
CA GLN A 137 -10.32 -30.54 -44.05
C GLN A 137 -9.94 -31.99 -44.39
N THR A 138 -9.62 -32.81 -43.40
CA THR A 138 -9.36 -34.25 -43.60
C THR A 138 -10.63 -35.07 -43.75
N GLY A 139 -11.78 -34.61 -43.19
CA GLY A 139 -13.07 -35.27 -43.32
C GLY A 139 -13.78 -35.07 -44.66
N SER A 140 -13.28 -34.21 -45.56
CA SER A 140 -13.86 -33.98 -46.88
C SER A 140 -13.26 -34.90 -48.00
N SER A 141 -12.37 -35.81 -47.65
CA SER A 141 -11.75 -36.76 -48.62
C SER A 141 -12.14 -38.21 -48.43
N GLU A 142 -13.05 -38.53 -47.49
CA GLU A 142 -13.51 -39.92 -47.26
C GLU A 142 -15.04 -40.02 -47.22
N ASP A 143 -15.69 -39.58 -48.29
CA ASP A 143 -17.03 -40.06 -48.62
C ASP A 143 -16.92 -41.28 -49.54
N ASN A 144 -16.44 -42.39 -49.00
CA ASN A 144 -16.69 -43.75 -49.49
C ASN A 144 -16.00 -44.74 -48.53
N LEU A 145 -16.70 -45.20 -47.53
CA LEU A 145 -16.75 -46.59 -47.09
C LEU A 145 -17.62 -46.69 -45.83
N VAL A 146 -18.68 -47.37 -46.05
CA VAL A 146 -19.73 -47.71 -45.10
C VAL A 146 -19.23 -48.69 -44.04
N ASN A 147 -19.73 -48.50 -42.81
CA ASN A 147 -19.86 -49.51 -41.75
C ASN A 147 -18.60 -50.20 -41.21
N ASP A 148 -18.10 -49.75 -40.08
CA ASP A 148 -18.09 -50.68 -38.93
C ASP A 148 -17.79 -49.91 -37.64
N ALA A 149 -18.61 -50.19 -36.63
CA ALA A 149 -18.43 -49.66 -35.28
C ALA A 149 -17.37 -50.51 -34.57
N THR A 150 -16.21 -49.93 -34.27
CA THR A 150 -15.32 -50.50 -33.25
C THR A 150 -14.71 -49.39 -32.38
N VAL A 151 -15.02 -49.53 -31.12
CA VAL A 151 -14.39 -48.88 -29.97
C VAL A 151 -12.87 -49.09 -30.07
N VAL A 152 -12.09 -48.01 -30.12
CA VAL A 152 -10.63 -48.08 -30.01
C VAL A 152 -10.24 -47.84 -28.58
N ASP A 153 -9.97 -48.93 -27.89
CA ASP A 153 -9.17 -48.98 -26.67
C ASP A 153 -7.73 -48.53 -27.00
N ILE A 154 -7.25 -47.51 -26.26
CA ILE A 154 -5.84 -47.11 -26.35
C ILE A 154 -5.06 -47.98 -25.38
N GLU A 155 -4.63 -49.12 -25.86
CA GLU A 155 -3.63 -49.97 -25.22
C GLU A 155 -2.24 -49.63 -25.73
N SER A 156 -1.37 -49.28 -24.79
CA SER A 156 0.09 -49.54 -24.72
C SER A 156 0.94 -49.58 -26.00
N SER A 157 1.86 -48.66 -26.11
CA SER A 157 3.06 -48.75 -26.93
C SER A 157 4.29 -49.16 -26.12
N PRO A 158 5.25 -49.91 -26.68
CA PRO A 158 6.10 -50.81 -25.94
C PRO A 158 7.34 -50.16 -25.31
N ALA A 159 7.73 -50.74 -24.19
CA ALA A 159 9.00 -50.53 -23.52
C ALA A 159 10.17 -51.04 -24.35
N ILE A 160 11.19 -50.19 -24.50
CA ILE A 160 12.54 -50.62 -24.88
C ILE A 160 13.22 -51.09 -23.60
N GLY A 161 13.56 -52.39 -23.59
CA GLY A 161 14.27 -53.04 -22.51
C GLY A 161 15.73 -52.60 -22.42
N LEU A 162 16.20 -52.55 -21.21
CA LEU A 162 17.58 -52.83 -20.87
C LEU A 162 17.56 -53.69 -19.61
N ASP A 163 18.07 -54.90 -19.85
CA ASP A 163 18.45 -55.91 -18.85
C ASP A 163 19.38 -55.34 -17.79
N GLU A 164 19.20 -55.72 -16.57
CA GLU A 164 20.15 -56.47 -15.76
C GLU A 164 19.56 -56.75 -14.36
N GLN A 165 19.51 -58.01 -14.10
CA GLN A 165 19.26 -58.71 -12.85
C GLN A 165 20.58 -58.84 -12.04
N PRO A 166 20.60 -59.55 -10.92
CA PRO A 166 19.85 -59.43 -9.64
C PRO A 166 20.83 -59.45 -8.43
N ASP A 167 20.42 -59.41 -7.24
CA ASP A 167 20.61 -60.41 -6.16
C ASP A 167 20.44 -59.87 -4.73
N ARG A 168 19.64 -60.62 -4.01
CA ARG A 168 19.78 -61.03 -2.60
C ARG A 168 19.73 -59.97 -1.50
N LEU A 169 18.74 -60.05 -0.64
CA LEU A 169 18.80 -60.84 0.59
C LEU A 169 17.45 -60.91 1.29
N ALA A 170 17.09 -62.17 1.53
CA ALA A 170 15.95 -62.62 2.32
C ALA A 170 16.28 -62.65 3.83
N ALA A 171 15.23 -62.93 4.58
CA ALA A 171 15.13 -63.45 5.95
C ALA A 171 15.04 -62.40 7.04
N ALA A 172 14.19 -62.45 7.99
CA ALA A 172 13.55 -63.52 8.71
C ALA A 172 12.42 -62.93 9.56
N ALA A 173 11.42 -63.60 9.72
CA ALA A 173 10.84 -64.49 10.71
C ALA A 173 9.80 -63.79 11.56
N ASP A 174 8.56 -64.12 11.43
CA ASP A 174 7.84 -65.21 12.10
C ASP A 174 7.66 -65.02 13.62
N ARG A 175 6.39 -64.84 14.02
CA ARG A 175 5.73 -65.59 15.10
C ARG A 175 4.45 -64.92 15.64
N ASP A 176 3.45 -65.73 15.57
CA ASP A 176 2.37 -66.05 16.49
C ASP A 176 1.12 -65.19 16.48
N GLY A 177 0.04 -65.84 15.99
CA GLY A 177 -1.35 -65.61 16.34
C GLY A 177 -1.70 -66.25 17.71
N PRO A 178 -2.94 -66.51 18.09
CA PRO A 178 -4.20 -66.54 17.33
C PRO A 178 -5.44 -65.95 18.11
N HIS A 179 -6.62 -66.12 17.46
CA HIS A 179 -7.99 -66.24 17.99
C HIS A 179 -8.84 -64.97 18.25
N GLY A 180 -9.98 -65.03 17.61
CA GLY A 180 -11.19 -64.31 18.01
C GLY A 180 -12.17 -64.11 16.84
N SER A 181 -13.03 -65.13 16.64
CA SER A 181 -14.21 -65.16 15.78
C SER A 181 -15.19 -64.07 16.15
N GLU A 182 -15.91 -63.63 15.14
CA GLU A 182 -17.35 -63.41 15.08
C GLU A 182 -17.79 -62.14 14.34
N SER A 183 -18.59 -62.40 13.39
CA SER A 183 -19.87 -61.76 13.07
C SER A 183 -19.90 -60.86 11.84
N ILE A 184 -20.53 -61.43 10.85
CA ILE A 184 -21.06 -60.84 9.63
C ILE A 184 -22.13 -59.78 10.01
N ALA A 185 -21.93 -58.54 9.57
CA ALA A 185 -23.01 -57.58 9.47
C ALA A 185 -22.80 -56.64 8.28
N THR A 186 -23.57 -56.91 7.25
CA THR A 186 -24.23 -55.98 6.30
C THR A 186 -23.51 -54.73 5.85
N ALA A 187 -23.24 -54.73 4.57
CA ALA A 187 -22.86 -53.58 3.74
C ALA A 187 -23.81 -52.38 3.96
N THR A 188 -23.30 -51.30 4.51
CA THR A 188 -23.89 -49.99 4.48
C THR A 188 -23.07 -49.04 3.62
N ASN A 189 -23.76 -48.39 2.74
CA ASN A 189 -23.45 -47.42 1.72
C ASN A 189 -22.33 -46.39 2.11
N PRO A 190 -21.25 -46.19 1.34
CA PRO A 190 -20.14 -45.25 1.65
C PRO A 190 -20.47 -43.77 1.48
N ALA A 191 -21.74 -43.39 1.22
CA ALA A 191 -22.11 -42.02 0.90
C ALA A 191 -22.48 -41.10 2.09
N GLU A 192 -22.41 -41.61 3.34
CA GLU A 192 -22.99 -40.89 4.49
C GLU A 192 -22.00 -40.20 5.44
N HIS A 193 -20.68 -40.22 5.20
CA HIS A 193 -19.69 -39.64 6.11
C HIS A 193 -18.95 -38.37 5.61
N LEU A 194 -19.49 -37.67 4.62
CA LEU A 194 -18.99 -36.35 4.21
C LEU A 194 -20.03 -35.24 4.41
N ARG A 195 -20.69 -35.23 5.57
CA ARG A 195 -21.38 -34.02 6.04
C ARG A 195 -20.36 -33.10 6.69
N LEU A 196 -19.65 -32.30 5.88
CA LEU A 196 -19.00 -31.10 6.36
C LEU A 196 -20.05 -30.24 7.10
N PRO A 197 -19.76 -29.73 8.30
CA PRO A 197 -20.67 -28.84 9.01
C PRO A 197 -20.95 -27.65 8.07
N ARG A 198 -22.20 -27.47 7.69
CA ARG A 198 -22.71 -26.27 7.05
C ARG A 198 -22.56 -25.12 8.05
N HIS A 199 -21.33 -24.56 8.16
CA HIS A 199 -21.20 -23.24 8.71
C HIS A 199 -22.03 -22.33 7.81
N HIS A 200 -23.12 -21.84 8.33
CA HIS A 200 -23.87 -20.75 7.78
C HIS A 200 -22.90 -19.62 7.51
N LEU A 201 -22.42 -19.53 6.27
CA LEU A 201 -21.91 -18.29 5.72
C LEU A 201 -23.09 -17.33 5.79
N ARG A 202 -23.17 -16.62 6.91
CA ARG A 202 -24.04 -15.47 7.08
C ARG A 202 -23.64 -14.53 5.94
N ARG A 203 -24.36 -14.60 4.83
CA ARG A 203 -24.26 -13.64 3.74
C ARG A 203 -24.44 -12.28 4.39
N GLN A 204 -23.38 -11.53 4.53
CA GLN A 204 -23.52 -10.11 4.78
C GLN A 204 -24.43 -9.59 3.67
N PRO A 205 -25.48 -8.84 4.00
CA PRO A 205 -26.32 -8.23 2.99
C PRO A 205 -25.38 -7.47 2.04
N ALA A 206 -25.56 -7.61 0.73
CA ALA A 206 -24.81 -6.88 -0.27
C ALA A 206 -24.99 -5.39 0.07
N GLU A 207 -24.03 -4.83 0.81
CA GLU A 207 -23.97 -3.40 1.04
C GLU A 207 -23.93 -2.76 -0.34
N ARG A 208 -24.98 -2.00 -0.68
CA ARG A 208 -25.06 -1.23 -1.92
C ARG A 208 -23.74 -0.49 -2.06
N ALA A 209 -22.96 -0.84 -3.08
CA ALA A 209 -21.68 -0.19 -3.32
C ALA A 209 -21.93 1.32 -3.43
N LEU A 210 -21.40 2.06 -2.44
CA LEU A 210 -21.54 3.52 -2.43
C LEU A 210 -20.91 4.08 -3.69
N PRO A 211 -21.52 5.07 -4.36
CA PRO A 211 -20.92 5.70 -5.52
C PRO A 211 -19.55 6.31 -5.16
N HIS A 212 -18.61 6.29 -6.08
CA HIS A 212 -17.21 6.68 -5.83
C HIS A 212 -17.06 8.07 -5.20
N TRP A 213 -17.85 9.05 -5.65
CA TRP A 213 -17.82 10.40 -5.07
C TRP A 213 -18.23 10.42 -3.59
N LEU A 214 -19.16 9.55 -3.20
CA LEU A 214 -19.61 9.44 -1.81
C LEU A 214 -18.56 8.74 -0.94
N LEU A 215 -17.80 7.78 -1.48
CA LEU A 215 -16.64 7.18 -0.81
C LEU A 215 -15.53 8.21 -0.59
N ILE A 216 -15.28 9.07 -1.58
CA ILE A 216 -14.32 10.17 -1.42
C ILE A 216 -14.79 11.11 -0.31
N LEU A 217 -16.04 11.53 -0.32
CA LEU A 217 -16.57 12.48 0.66
C LEU A 217 -16.64 11.89 2.08
N ARG A 218 -17.12 10.63 2.22
CA ARG A 218 -17.37 10.03 3.53
C ARG A 218 -16.18 9.32 4.14
N VAL A 219 -15.24 8.83 3.33
CA VAL A 219 -14.08 8.08 3.82
C VAL A 219 -12.79 8.86 3.58
N PHE A 220 -12.49 9.21 2.33
CA PHE A 220 -11.19 9.78 2.00
C PHE A 220 -10.96 11.15 2.64
N LEU A 221 -11.90 12.10 2.48
CA LEU A 221 -11.73 13.46 2.97
C LEU A 221 -11.56 13.56 4.51
N PRO A 222 -12.32 12.83 5.36
CA PRO A 222 -12.10 12.90 6.81
C PRO A 222 -10.70 12.41 7.23
N PHE A 223 -10.17 11.35 6.61
CA PHE A 223 -8.81 10.89 6.89
C PHE A 223 -7.74 11.85 6.35
N VAL A 224 -7.97 12.45 5.18
CA VAL A 224 -7.10 13.52 4.65
C VAL A 224 -7.08 14.72 5.60
N ALA A 225 -8.23 15.15 6.10
CA ALA A 225 -8.32 16.27 7.06
C ALA A 225 -7.57 15.97 8.36
N ALA A 226 -7.68 14.75 8.90
CA ALA A 226 -6.91 14.33 10.07
C ALA A 226 -5.39 14.37 9.81
N TYR A 227 -4.96 13.93 8.63
CA TYR A 227 -3.54 13.96 8.27
C TYR A 227 -3.03 15.37 7.95
N PHE A 228 -3.86 16.23 7.36
CA PHE A 228 -3.62 17.66 7.21
C PHE A 228 -3.38 18.33 8.58
N LEU A 229 -4.24 18.08 9.57
CA LEU A 229 -4.08 18.58 10.94
C LEU A 229 -2.78 18.09 11.58
N SER A 230 -2.37 16.85 11.32
CA SER A 230 -1.09 16.31 11.81
C SER A 230 0.11 17.11 11.29
N PHE A 231 0.13 17.45 10.01
CA PHE A 231 1.19 18.30 9.44
C PHE A 231 1.14 19.73 9.97
N LEU A 232 -0.04 20.30 10.11
CA LEU A 232 -0.22 21.63 10.66
C LEU A 232 0.29 21.70 12.10
N PHE A 233 -0.11 20.79 12.99
CA PHE A 233 0.37 20.74 14.38
C PHE A 233 1.89 20.55 14.49
N ARG A 234 2.49 19.83 13.55
CA ARG A 234 3.93 19.61 13.52
C ARG A 234 4.72 20.88 13.21
N THR A 235 4.21 21.73 12.30
CA THR A 235 4.95 22.89 11.77
C THR A 235 4.56 24.24 12.39
N VAL A 236 3.39 24.34 13.00
CA VAL A 236 2.88 25.62 13.55
C VAL A 236 3.78 26.22 14.64
N ASN A 237 4.65 25.41 15.27
CA ASN A 237 5.59 25.88 16.28
C ASN A 237 6.55 26.94 15.77
N GLY A 238 7.02 26.81 14.52
CA GLY A 238 7.88 27.82 13.92
C GLY A 238 7.22 29.19 13.82
N THR A 239 5.89 29.22 13.61
CA THR A 239 5.12 30.47 13.49
C THR A 239 4.83 31.13 14.85
N ILE A 240 4.56 30.33 15.90
CA ILE A 240 4.21 30.86 17.24
C ILE A 240 5.40 30.98 18.20
N ALA A 241 6.61 30.55 17.78
CA ALA A 241 7.78 30.44 18.65
C ALA A 241 8.12 31.73 19.38
N GLU A 242 8.07 32.86 18.68
CA GLU A 242 8.41 34.18 19.22
C GLU A 242 7.48 34.60 20.36
N GLN A 243 6.15 34.38 20.22
CA GLN A 243 5.19 34.71 21.26
C GLN A 243 5.35 33.80 22.49
N LEU A 244 5.65 32.52 22.29
CA LEU A 244 5.91 31.62 23.41
C LEU A 244 7.19 31.98 24.16
N LEU A 245 8.27 32.34 23.44
CA LEU A 245 9.53 32.79 24.04
C LEU A 245 9.31 34.04 24.90
N SER A 246 8.59 35.05 24.37
CA SER A 246 8.35 36.32 25.07
C SER A 246 7.42 36.15 26.24
N GLU A 247 6.35 35.36 26.14
CA GLU A 247 5.32 35.25 27.17
C GLU A 247 5.75 34.36 28.36
N PHE A 248 6.46 33.27 28.08
CA PHE A 248 6.89 32.31 29.11
C PHE A 248 8.37 32.42 29.46
N HIS A 249 9.11 33.37 28.88
CA HIS A 249 10.55 33.59 29.10
C HIS A 249 11.38 32.32 28.87
N LEU A 250 11.06 31.59 27.78
CA LEU A 250 11.67 30.29 27.47
C LEU A 250 13.08 30.45 26.86
N GLY A 251 13.96 29.49 27.18
CA GLY A 251 15.22 29.32 26.49
C GLY A 251 15.10 28.52 25.19
N ALA A 252 16.21 28.35 24.48
CA ALA A 252 16.25 27.50 23.27
C ALA A 252 16.04 26.01 23.60
N ASP A 253 16.53 25.56 24.75
CA ASP A 253 16.34 24.21 25.27
C ASP A 253 14.87 23.93 25.63
N ASP A 254 14.20 24.86 26.30
CA ASP A 254 12.77 24.77 26.61
C ASP A 254 11.93 24.67 25.33
N LEU A 255 12.23 25.52 24.34
CA LEU A 255 11.52 25.51 23.08
C LEU A 255 11.82 24.23 22.28
N GLY A 256 13.07 23.77 22.31
CA GLY A 256 13.48 22.48 21.77
C GLY A 256 12.76 21.32 22.44
N LEU A 257 12.65 21.33 23.79
CA LEU A 257 11.94 20.30 24.55
C LEU A 257 10.43 20.33 24.25
N LEU A 258 9.82 21.51 24.24
CA LEU A 258 8.39 21.71 23.96
C LEU A 258 7.99 21.15 22.58
N THR A 259 8.84 21.35 21.59
CA THR A 259 8.59 20.84 20.25
C THR A 259 8.96 19.37 20.10
N SER A 260 9.97 18.89 20.82
CA SER A 260 10.43 17.50 20.74
C SER A 260 9.49 16.52 21.44
N ILE A 261 8.83 16.90 22.55
CA ILE A 261 7.92 16.00 23.28
C ILE A 261 6.79 15.47 22.38
N TYR A 262 6.33 16.29 21.43
CA TYR A 262 5.38 15.88 20.41
C TYR A 262 5.89 14.64 19.64
N PHE A 263 7.14 14.66 19.18
CA PHE A 263 7.73 13.55 18.44
C PHE A 263 7.98 12.33 19.34
N LEU A 264 8.38 12.53 20.60
CA LEU A 264 8.60 11.43 21.53
C LEU A 264 7.32 10.62 21.76
N VAL A 265 6.23 11.31 22.10
CA VAL A 265 4.94 10.66 22.35
C VAL A 265 4.37 10.07 21.06
N PHE A 266 4.52 10.76 19.94
CA PHE A 266 4.14 10.26 18.63
C PHE A 266 4.87 8.94 18.31
N ALA A 267 6.20 8.88 18.51
CA ALA A 267 7.00 7.66 18.29
C ALA A 267 6.58 6.50 19.21
N ALA A 268 6.43 6.79 20.51
CA ALA A 268 6.00 5.79 21.50
C ALA A 268 4.62 5.22 21.18
N ALA A 269 3.72 6.04 20.63
CA ALA A 269 2.38 5.63 20.26
C ALA A 269 2.30 4.76 19.00
N GLN A 270 3.32 4.72 18.13
CA GLN A 270 3.25 4.01 16.84
C GLN A 270 2.92 2.52 16.97
N ILE A 271 3.59 1.82 17.92
CA ILE A 271 3.39 0.38 18.12
C ILE A 271 2.01 0.09 18.71
N PRO A 272 1.57 0.73 19.83
CA PRO A 272 0.22 0.56 20.35
C PRO A 272 -0.87 0.88 19.32
N ILE A 273 -0.73 1.98 18.60
CA ILE A 273 -1.69 2.39 17.56
C ILE A 273 -1.75 1.37 16.43
N GLY A 274 -0.60 0.82 15.98
CA GLY A 274 -0.59 -0.25 14.98
C GLY A 274 -1.42 -1.46 15.43
N ILE A 275 -1.25 -1.90 16.66
CA ILE A 275 -2.03 -3.02 17.25
C ILE A 275 -3.52 -2.69 17.32
N LEU A 276 -3.85 -1.47 17.73
CA LEU A 276 -5.25 -1.02 17.80
C LEU A 276 -5.90 -0.95 16.42
N LEU A 277 -5.16 -0.46 15.41
CA LEU A 277 -5.61 -0.39 14.03
C LEU A 277 -5.88 -1.79 13.45
N ASP A 278 -5.01 -2.75 13.72
CA ASP A 278 -5.19 -4.14 13.28
C ASP A 278 -6.41 -4.81 13.95
N ARG A 279 -6.70 -4.45 15.21
CA ARG A 279 -7.78 -5.04 15.99
C ARG A 279 -9.13 -4.38 15.76
N TYR A 280 -9.18 -3.06 15.74
CA TYR A 280 -10.43 -2.29 15.74
C TYR A 280 -10.70 -1.56 14.42
N GLY A 281 -9.69 -1.48 13.54
CA GLY A 281 -9.79 -0.77 12.26
C GLY A 281 -9.58 0.75 12.38
N PRO A 282 -9.47 1.43 11.22
CA PRO A 282 -9.05 2.83 11.15
C PRO A 282 -10.06 3.84 11.72
N ARG A 283 -11.37 3.57 11.57
CA ARG A 283 -12.43 4.51 12.00
C ARG A 283 -12.42 4.80 13.50
N PRO A 284 -12.61 3.80 14.40
CA PRO A 284 -12.67 4.08 15.83
C PRO A 284 -11.31 4.54 16.37
N VAL A 285 -10.21 3.95 15.91
CA VAL A 285 -8.88 4.30 16.39
C VAL A 285 -8.54 5.74 16.05
N GLN A 286 -8.65 6.13 14.78
CA GLN A 286 -8.34 7.51 14.36
C GLN A 286 -9.28 8.52 15.02
N GLY A 287 -10.58 8.24 15.09
CA GLY A 287 -11.55 9.14 15.71
C GLY A 287 -11.26 9.37 17.19
N LEU A 288 -11.03 8.31 17.98
CA LEU A 288 -10.76 8.42 19.41
C LEU A 288 -9.39 9.07 19.70
N VAL A 289 -8.35 8.66 18.94
CA VAL A 289 -7.01 9.22 19.13
C VAL A 289 -6.98 10.70 18.75
N LEU A 290 -7.71 11.13 17.72
CA LEU A 290 -7.80 12.54 17.32
C LEU A 290 -8.54 13.42 18.36
N LEU A 291 -9.43 12.86 19.20
CA LEU A 291 -9.99 13.56 20.34
C LEU A 291 -8.91 13.91 21.39
N ALA A 292 -7.86 13.08 21.54
CA ALA A 292 -6.72 13.45 22.38
C ALA A 292 -5.96 14.65 21.79
N ALA A 293 -5.86 14.77 20.45
CA ALA A 293 -5.28 15.99 19.83
C ALA A 293 -6.14 17.22 20.09
N ALA A 294 -7.47 17.09 20.02
CA ALA A 294 -8.39 18.19 20.35
C ALA A 294 -8.24 18.64 21.81
N ALA A 295 -8.23 17.69 22.75
CA ALA A 295 -8.01 17.96 24.17
C ALA A 295 -6.63 18.58 24.42
N GLY A 296 -5.58 18.05 23.77
CA GLY A 296 -4.22 18.60 23.87
C GLY A 296 -4.10 20.02 23.34
N ALA A 297 -4.74 20.33 22.20
CA ALA A 297 -4.78 21.67 21.65
C ALA A 297 -5.58 22.64 22.55
N GLY A 298 -6.69 22.18 23.12
CA GLY A 298 -7.46 22.94 24.13
C GLY A 298 -6.62 23.21 25.36
N LEU A 299 -5.93 22.21 25.91
CA LEU A 299 -5.04 22.34 27.05
C LEU A 299 -3.90 23.33 26.75
N PHE A 300 -3.30 23.24 25.58
CA PHE A 300 -2.27 24.17 25.12
C PHE A 300 -2.80 25.62 25.07
N ALA A 301 -4.03 25.82 24.57
CA ALA A 301 -4.62 27.12 24.41
C ALA A 301 -4.94 27.85 25.76
N VAL A 302 -5.17 27.08 26.83
CA VAL A 302 -5.48 27.63 28.17
C VAL A 302 -4.28 27.59 29.12
N SER A 303 -3.10 27.20 28.64
CA SER A 303 -1.94 27.01 29.49
C SER A 303 -1.36 28.34 29.98
N GLU A 304 -1.00 28.35 31.27
CA GLU A 304 -0.34 29.45 31.98
C GLU A 304 1.07 29.04 32.47
N SER A 305 1.47 27.80 32.24
CA SER A 305 2.77 27.29 32.65
C SER A 305 3.43 26.43 31.55
N PHE A 306 4.76 26.37 31.55
CA PHE A 306 5.53 25.56 30.63
C PHE A 306 5.14 24.06 30.67
N TRP A 307 4.90 23.52 31.87
CA TRP A 307 4.52 22.13 32.05
C TRP A 307 3.16 21.80 31.43
N LEU A 308 2.22 22.76 31.47
CA LEU A 308 0.92 22.58 30.84
C LEU A 308 1.00 22.65 29.30
N LEU A 309 1.87 23.55 28.78
CA LEU A 309 2.21 23.58 27.35
C LEU A 309 2.81 22.24 26.90
N LEU A 310 3.74 21.69 27.69
CA LEU A 310 4.40 20.43 27.41
C LEU A 310 3.39 19.26 27.39
N ALA A 311 2.49 19.20 28.39
CA ALA A 311 1.41 18.21 28.44
C ALA A 311 0.46 18.33 27.25
N GLY A 312 0.08 19.55 26.88
CA GLY A 312 -0.72 19.80 25.67
C GLY A 312 -0.04 19.28 24.40
N ARG A 313 1.25 19.52 24.25
CA ARG A 313 2.05 19.01 23.11
C ARG A 313 2.16 17.48 23.09
N ALA A 314 2.34 16.86 24.23
CA ALA A 314 2.37 15.42 24.38
C ALA A 314 1.02 14.79 23.91
N LEU A 315 -0.10 15.36 24.36
CA LEU A 315 -1.44 14.93 23.96
C LEU A 315 -1.70 15.15 22.45
N ILE A 316 -1.27 16.28 21.90
CA ILE A 316 -1.35 16.52 20.45
C ILE A 316 -0.56 15.45 19.69
N GLY A 317 0.69 15.16 20.12
CA GLY A 317 1.54 14.14 19.51
C GLY A 317 0.89 12.76 19.52
N LEU A 318 0.28 12.36 20.64
CA LEU A 318 -0.52 11.13 20.74
C LEU A 318 -1.69 11.16 19.75
N GLY A 319 -2.43 12.28 19.75
CA GLY A 319 -3.68 12.43 19.01
C GLY A 319 -3.55 12.36 17.49
N VAL A 320 -2.39 12.74 16.95
CA VAL A 320 -2.16 12.72 15.50
C VAL A 320 -1.32 11.51 15.04
N ALA A 321 -0.88 10.65 15.96
CA ALA A 321 0.04 9.56 15.66
C ALA A 321 -0.55 8.47 14.75
N ALA A 322 -1.88 8.34 14.69
CA ALA A 322 -2.57 7.40 13.82
C ALA A 322 -2.84 7.94 12.40
N ALA A 323 -2.69 9.25 12.16
CA ALA A 323 -3.26 9.92 11.00
C ALA A 323 -2.83 9.33 9.64
N LEU A 324 -1.54 9.06 9.45
CA LEU A 324 -1.03 8.43 8.23
C LEU A 324 -1.49 6.97 8.11
N THR A 325 -1.22 6.17 9.14
CA THR A 325 -1.44 4.72 9.09
C THR A 325 -2.91 4.36 9.00
N ALA A 326 -3.78 5.06 9.72
CA ALA A 326 -5.22 4.90 9.63
C ALA A 326 -5.77 5.32 8.26
N GLY A 327 -5.26 6.42 7.70
CA GLY A 327 -5.64 6.89 6.37
C GLY A 327 -5.27 5.89 5.27
N LEU A 328 -4.01 5.39 5.26
CA LEU A 328 -3.56 4.36 4.32
C LEU A 328 -4.40 3.08 4.43
N GLN A 329 -4.69 2.64 5.67
CA GLN A 329 -5.51 1.47 5.90
C GLN A 329 -6.96 1.69 5.43
N ALA A 330 -7.53 2.87 5.65
CA ALA A 330 -8.87 3.21 5.16
C ALA A 330 -8.93 3.18 3.63
N VAL A 331 -7.91 3.71 2.94
CA VAL A 331 -7.84 3.66 1.46
C VAL A 331 -7.81 2.20 0.97
N ILE A 332 -7.01 1.32 1.58
CA ILE A 332 -6.94 -0.10 1.21
C ILE A 332 -8.28 -0.81 1.44
N LEU A 333 -9.01 -0.46 2.50
CA LEU A 333 -10.27 -1.11 2.85
C LEU A 333 -11.46 -0.73 1.96
N TRP A 334 -11.48 0.48 1.44
CA TRP A 334 -12.66 1.04 0.78
C TRP A 334 -12.50 1.25 -0.72
N PHE A 335 -11.28 1.30 -1.24
CA PHE A 335 -11.03 1.59 -2.66
C PHE A 335 -10.41 0.38 -3.36
N ALA A 336 -10.63 0.30 -4.68
CA ALA A 336 -10.05 -0.74 -5.53
C ALA A 336 -8.52 -0.64 -5.54
N SER A 337 -7.84 -1.79 -5.59
CA SER A 337 -6.37 -1.91 -5.50
C SER A 337 -5.62 -1.04 -6.52
N GLU A 338 -6.20 -0.87 -7.72
CA GLU A 338 -5.62 -0.07 -8.80
C GLU A 338 -5.56 1.44 -8.45
N ARG A 339 -6.47 1.92 -7.60
CA ARG A 339 -6.57 3.33 -7.19
C ARG A 339 -5.80 3.65 -5.91
N VAL A 340 -5.43 2.65 -5.14
CA VAL A 340 -4.73 2.81 -3.85
C VAL A 340 -3.45 3.65 -3.98
N PRO A 341 -2.55 3.41 -4.96
CA PRO A 341 -1.33 4.21 -5.09
C PRO A 341 -1.61 5.69 -5.36
N LEU A 342 -2.58 5.99 -6.23
CA LEU A 342 -2.96 7.35 -6.56
C LEU A 342 -3.56 8.07 -5.34
N LEU A 343 -4.51 7.44 -4.66
CA LEU A 343 -5.16 8.02 -3.48
C LEU A 343 -4.18 8.25 -2.33
N ASN A 344 -3.25 7.33 -2.10
CA ASN A 344 -2.20 7.52 -1.12
C ASN A 344 -1.29 8.71 -1.47
N GLY A 345 -0.90 8.86 -2.73
CA GLY A 345 -0.12 10.01 -3.20
C GLY A 345 -0.87 11.34 -3.01
N VAL A 346 -2.15 11.38 -3.40
CA VAL A 346 -3.01 12.57 -3.21
C VAL A 346 -3.20 12.88 -1.72
N MET A 347 -3.38 11.87 -0.86
CA MET A 347 -3.51 12.05 0.58
C MET A 347 -2.24 12.68 1.20
N ILE A 348 -1.06 12.20 0.82
CA ILE A 348 0.22 12.75 1.31
C ILE A 348 0.41 14.19 0.83
N MET A 349 0.10 14.48 -0.44
CA MET A 349 0.18 15.82 -1.00
C MET A 349 -0.76 16.80 -0.28
N LEU A 350 -2.04 16.42 -0.10
CA LEU A 350 -3.03 17.26 0.60
C LEU A 350 -2.67 17.47 2.07
N ALA A 351 -2.12 16.44 2.74
CA ALA A 351 -1.62 16.57 4.09
C ALA A 351 -0.44 17.56 4.18
N GLY A 352 0.46 17.56 3.20
CA GLY A 352 1.56 18.52 3.12
C GLY A 352 1.10 19.98 3.06
N LEU A 353 -0.08 20.26 2.50
CA LEU A 353 -0.70 21.60 2.56
C LEU A 353 -1.02 22.03 4.01
N GLY A 354 -1.12 21.09 4.96
CA GLY A 354 -1.24 21.41 6.38
C GLY A 354 -0.01 22.14 6.92
N ALA A 355 1.19 21.76 6.46
CA ALA A 355 2.42 22.50 6.78
C ALA A 355 2.42 23.91 6.18
N ALA A 356 1.91 24.07 4.96
CA ALA A 356 1.75 25.39 4.34
C ALA A 356 0.73 26.25 5.08
N ALA A 357 -0.39 25.66 5.53
CA ALA A 357 -1.41 26.35 6.32
C ALA A 357 -0.88 26.81 7.69
N ALA A 358 0.14 26.18 8.23
CA ALA A 358 0.81 26.55 9.47
C ALA A 358 1.73 27.80 9.36
N THR A 359 1.91 28.36 8.17
CA THR A 359 2.77 29.52 7.90
C THR A 359 1.94 30.79 7.71
N VAL A 360 1.91 31.36 6.51
CA VAL A 360 1.18 32.60 6.20
C VAL A 360 -0.31 32.54 6.61
N PRO A 361 -1.08 31.47 6.33
CA PRO A 361 -2.47 31.40 6.77
C PRO A 361 -2.64 31.42 8.30
N ALA A 362 -1.76 30.70 9.03
CA ALA A 362 -1.78 30.69 10.49
C ALA A 362 -1.44 32.06 11.06
N GLU A 363 -0.56 32.83 10.42
CA GLU A 363 -0.21 34.20 10.82
C GLU A 363 -1.42 35.15 10.79
N TYR A 364 -2.25 35.10 9.74
CA TYR A 364 -3.48 35.90 9.71
C TYR A 364 -4.40 35.60 10.90
N VAL A 365 -4.52 34.32 11.28
CA VAL A 365 -5.29 33.92 12.46
C VAL A 365 -4.60 34.38 13.74
N LEU A 366 -3.28 34.25 13.79
CA LEU A 366 -2.45 34.64 14.93
C LEU A 366 -2.55 36.12 15.23
N VAL A 367 -2.50 36.98 14.20
CA VAL A 367 -2.67 38.45 14.34
C VAL A 367 -4.09 38.80 14.80
N ALA A 368 -5.11 38.06 14.29
CA ALA A 368 -6.51 38.37 14.60
C ALA A 368 -6.94 37.95 16.03
N ILE A 369 -6.52 36.76 16.50
CA ILE A 369 -7.04 36.15 17.74
C ILE A 369 -5.94 35.61 18.66
N GLY A 370 -4.68 35.87 18.37
CA GLY A 370 -3.52 35.39 19.11
C GLY A 370 -3.27 33.89 19.01
N TRP A 371 -2.14 33.41 19.55
CA TRP A 371 -1.78 32.00 19.51
C TRP A 371 -2.75 31.10 20.31
N ARG A 372 -3.31 31.62 21.43
CA ARG A 372 -4.34 30.89 22.17
C ARG A 372 -5.61 30.70 21.35
N GLY A 373 -6.03 31.74 20.61
CA GLY A 373 -7.16 31.65 19.68
C GLY A 373 -6.94 30.67 18.56
N LEU A 374 -5.74 30.66 17.98
CA LEU A 374 -5.34 29.69 16.96
C LEU A 374 -5.45 28.24 17.49
N PHE A 375 -4.95 27.96 18.70
CA PHE A 375 -5.04 26.63 19.28
C PHE A 375 -6.45 26.23 19.70
N LYS A 376 -7.31 27.15 20.11
CA LYS A 376 -8.75 26.90 20.29
C LYS A 376 -9.41 26.50 18.97
N LEU A 377 -9.10 27.19 17.89
CA LEU A 377 -9.59 26.86 16.55
C LEU A 377 -9.11 25.45 16.11
N LEU A 378 -7.85 25.12 16.34
CA LEU A 378 -7.29 23.81 16.04
C LEU A 378 -7.90 22.69 16.89
N ALA A 379 -8.22 22.97 18.17
CA ALA A 379 -8.93 22.04 19.04
C ALA A 379 -10.33 21.74 18.50
N ILE A 380 -11.08 22.78 18.10
CA ILE A 380 -12.41 22.62 17.50
C ILE A 380 -12.31 21.86 16.16
N ALA A 381 -11.38 22.24 15.29
CA ALA A 381 -11.18 21.56 14.02
C ALA A 381 -10.85 20.06 14.19
N SER A 382 -10.00 19.73 15.17
CA SER A 382 -9.65 18.34 15.51
C SER A 382 -10.86 17.57 16.06
N ALA A 383 -11.65 18.19 16.94
CA ALA A 383 -12.86 17.58 17.48
C ALA A 383 -13.91 17.34 16.39
N VAL A 384 -14.16 18.33 15.51
CA VAL A 384 -15.08 18.19 14.37
C VAL A 384 -14.61 17.09 13.42
N CYS A 385 -13.32 17.05 13.11
CA CYS A 385 -12.75 15.99 12.27
C CYS A 385 -12.88 14.59 12.91
N ALA A 386 -12.62 14.49 14.23
CA ALA A 386 -12.80 13.25 14.98
C ALA A 386 -14.25 12.75 14.94
N VAL A 387 -15.20 13.65 15.22
CA VAL A 387 -16.65 13.37 15.17
C VAL A 387 -17.07 12.98 13.73
N ALA A 388 -16.57 13.69 12.73
CA ALA A 388 -16.83 13.36 11.32
C ALA A 388 -16.33 11.93 10.99
N ILE A 389 -15.12 11.55 11.43
CA ILE A 389 -14.61 10.19 11.24
C ILE A 389 -15.52 9.17 11.95
N LEU A 390 -15.93 9.43 13.19
CA LEU A 390 -16.73 8.50 13.97
C LEU A 390 -18.18 8.35 13.46
N LEU A 391 -18.77 9.40 12.91
CA LEU A 391 -20.17 9.40 12.48
C LEU A 391 -20.35 9.14 10.98
N VAL A 392 -19.48 9.72 10.14
CA VAL A 392 -19.67 9.73 8.67
C VAL A 392 -19.00 8.53 8.01
N VAL A 393 -17.83 8.09 8.51
CA VAL A 393 -17.11 6.94 7.94
C VAL A 393 -17.89 5.66 8.25
N PRO A 394 -18.27 4.85 7.24
CA PRO A 394 -18.99 3.60 7.50
C PRO A 394 -18.11 2.60 8.27
N SER A 395 -18.71 1.76 9.12
CA SER A 395 -17.98 0.69 9.80
C SER A 395 -17.76 -0.49 8.86
N ARG A 396 -16.50 -0.88 8.66
CA ARG A 396 -16.15 -2.11 7.96
C ARG A 396 -15.27 -2.94 8.89
N SER A 397 -15.76 -4.13 9.27
CA SER A 397 -14.99 -5.05 10.09
C SER A 397 -13.86 -5.65 9.26
N LEU A 398 -12.64 -5.53 9.75
CA LEU A 398 -11.55 -6.37 9.26
C LEU A 398 -11.85 -7.81 9.66
N ALA A 399 -11.90 -8.72 8.69
CA ALA A 399 -11.87 -10.14 9.03
C ALA A 399 -10.56 -10.37 9.83
N PRO A 400 -10.63 -10.99 11.03
CA PRO A 400 -9.42 -11.23 11.80
C PRO A 400 -8.44 -12.01 10.94
N ALA A 401 -7.23 -11.49 10.83
CA ALA A 401 -6.16 -12.15 10.08
C ALA A 401 -6.02 -13.58 10.63
N ARG A 402 -6.47 -14.57 9.86
CA ARG A 402 -6.39 -15.98 10.24
C ARG A 402 -4.93 -16.31 10.47
N GLY A 403 -4.57 -16.49 11.73
CA GLY A 403 -3.53 -17.34 12.29
C GLY A 403 -2.26 -17.67 11.50
N GLY A 404 -1.69 -16.74 10.72
CA GLY A 404 -0.31 -16.87 10.27
C GLY A 404 0.60 -16.52 11.46
N ARG A 405 1.56 -17.37 11.82
CA ARG A 405 2.64 -17.05 12.76
C ARG A 405 3.13 -15.64 12.44
N SER A 406 2.80 -14.70 13.32
CA SER A 406 3.20 -13.30 13.13
C SER A 406 4.72 -13.25 13.20
N LEU A 407 5.36 -13.22 12.05
CA LEU A 407 6.76 -12.87 11.94
C LEU A 407 6.90 -11.48 12.59
N GLY A 408 7.39 -11.44 13.84
CA GLY A 408 7.34 -10.27 14.69
C GLY A 408 8.29 -9.16 14.20
N LEU A 409 8.15 -7.97 14.75
CA LEU A 409 9.11 -6.86 14.62
C LEU A 409 10.54 -7.30 14.94
N LYS A 410 10.71 -8.32 15.81
CA LYS A 410 12.01 -8.94 16.12
C LYS A 410 12.74 -9.42 14.85
N THR A 411 12.03 -9.96 13.87
CA THR A 411 12.63 -10.43 12.60
C THR A 411 13.18 -9.27 11.78
N VAL A 412 12.52 -8.10 11.82
CA VAL A 412 12.99 -6.89 11.12
C VAL A 412 14.24 -6.34 11.80
N TYR A 413 14.22 -6.20 13.13
CA TYR A 413 15.35 -5.67 13.89
C TYR A 413 16.54 -6.61 13.96
N ALA A 414 16.35 -7.93 13.81
CA ALA A 414 17.41 -8.91 13.71
C ALA A 414 18.12 -8.93 12.35
N ASP A 415 17.53 -8.30 11.32
CA ASP A 415 18.13 -8.28 9.98
C ASP A 415 19.17 -7.15 9.85
N PRO A 416 20.47 -7.47 9.63
CA PRO A 416 21.51 -6.45 9.51
C PRO A 416 21.30 -5.50 8.33
N ARG A 417 20.49 -5.86 7.32
CA ARG A 417 20.17 -5.00 6.18
C ARG A 417 19.29 -3.82 6.60
N PHE A 418 18.42 -4.02 7.60
CA PHE A 418 17.64 -2.94 8.19
C PHE A 418 18.56 -1.86 8.79
N TRP A 419 19.58 -2.27 9.55
CA TRP A 419 20.53 -1.36 10.19
C TRP A 419 21.52 -0.68 9.23
N ARG A 420 21.61 -1.15 7.99
CA ARG A 420 22.32 -0.41 6.93
C ARG A 420 21.53 0.79 6.41
N LEU A 421 20.20 0.68 6.38
CA LEU A 421 19.31 1.72 5.87
C LEU A 421 18.84 2.68 6.97
N ALA A 422 18.45 2.15 8.12
CA ALA A 422 17.72 2.89 9.16
C ALA A 422 18.47 4.14 9.67
N PRO A 423 19.79 4.12 9.95
CA PRO A 423 20.51 5.32 10.43
C PRO A 423 20.48 6.48 9.43
N LEU A 424 20.75 6.21 8.15
CA LEU A 424 20.72 7.25 7.11
C LEU A 424 19.31 7.82 6.95
N SER A 425 18.33 6.94 6.78
CA SER A 425 16.96 7.37 6.57
C SER A 425 16.41 8.15 7.77
N ALA A 426 16.67 7.66 8.99
CA ALA A 426 16.22 8.31 10.21
C ALA A 426 16.87 9.68 10.41
N SER A 427 18.18 9.77 10.24
CA SER A 427 18.90 11.03 10.44
C SER A 427 18.51 12.10 9.42
N CYS A 428 18.39 11.76 8.14
CA CYS A 428 17.98 12.73 7.11
C CYS A 428 16.54 13.22 7.32
N ILE A 429 15.59 12.28 7.52
CA ILE A 429 14.18 12.64 7.65
C ILE A 429 13.90 13.31 8.98
N GLY A 430 14.47 12.78 10.07
CA GLY A 430 14.34 13.37 11.40
C GLY A 430 14.89 14.80 11.44
N THR A 431 16.04 15.04 10.83
CA THR A 431 16.62 16.39 10.70
C THR A 431 15.71 17.30 9.88
N ALA A 432 15.24 16.86 8.71
CA ALA A 432 14.36 17.68 7.88
C ALA A 432 13.09 18.09 8.63
N TRP A 433 12.51 17.19 9.43
CA TRP A 433 11.32 17.49 10.25
C TRP A 433 11.64 18.44 11.42
N ALA A 434 12.78 18.27 12.08
CA ALA A 434 13.21 19.15 13.16
C ALA A 434 13.48 20.58 12.63
N LEU A 435 14.20 20.70 11.54
CA LEU A 435 14.50 21.97 10.93
C LEU A 435 13.22 22.69 10.45
N GLN A 436 12.37 21.98 9.71
CA GLN A 436 11.10 22.53 9.21
C GLN A 436 10.13 22.88 10.33
N GLY A 437 10.13 22.09 11.41
CA GLY A 437 9.18 22.28 12.53
C GLY A 437 9.47 23.48 13.42
N LEU A 438 10.73 23.91 13.53
CA LEU A 438 11.13 24.98 14.43
C LEU A 438 12.41 25.71 13.98
N TRP A 439 13.52 24.98 13.75
CA TRP A 439 14.84 25.56 13.72
C TRP A 439 15.12 26.45 12.50
N ALA A 440 14.41 26.23 11.37
CA ALA A 440 14.47 27.14 10.23
C ALA A 440 13.89 28.51 10.58
N ALA A 441 12.77 28.59 11.30
CA ALA A 441 12.17 29.84 11.73
C ALA A 441 13.13 30.60 12.67
N ARG A 442 13.75 29.87 13.61
CA ARG A 442 14.74 30.47 14.52
C ARG A 442 16.00 30.95 13.81
N TRP A 443 16.50 30.19 12.85
CA TRP A 443 17.61 30.63 11.99
C TRP A 443 17.28 31.93 11.26
N PHE A 444 16.12 32.02 10.63
CA PHE A 444 15.70 33.23 9.91
C PHE A 444 15.59 34.44 10.84
N ALA A 445 15.09 34.24 12.06
CA ALA A 445 14.93 35.31 13.04
C ALA A 445 16.27 35.75 13.67
N ASP A 446 17.09 34.80 14.10
CA ASP A 446 18.29 35.08 14.91
C ASP A 446 19.53 35.34 14.06
N VAL A 447 19.73 34.57 12.96
CA VAL A 447 20.94 34.61 12.14
C VAL A 447 20.78 35.52 10.93
N GLU A 448 19.70 35.35 10.17
CA GLU A 448 19.46 36.15 8.97
C GLU A 448 18.80 37.50 9.32
N ARG A 449 18.19 37.60 10.49
CA ARG A 449 17.51 38.80 10.99
C ARG A 449 16.52 39.39 9.99
N ILE A 450 15.85 38.51 9.19
CA ILE A 450 14.84 38.92 8.22
C ILE A 450 13.52 39.27 8.90
N GLY A 451 12.78 40.17 8.26
CA GLY A 451 11.46 40.56 8.76
C GLY A 451 10.46 39.42 8.78
N ARG A 452 9.46 39.51 9.68
CA ARG A 452 8.44 38.47 9.85
C ARG A 452 7.71 38.06 8.57
N PRO A 453 7.32 38.97 7.65
CA PRO A 453 6.70 38.57 6.39
C PRO A 453 7.61 37.70 5.53
N GLU A 454 8.87 38.05 5.41
CA GLU A 454 9.86 37.31 4.62
C GLU A 454 10.16 35.94 5.24
N LEU A 455 10.29 35.85 6.56
CA LEU A 455 10.40 34.61 7.31
C LEU A 455 9.24 33.66 6.97
N LEU A 456 8.01 34.15 7.05
CA LEU A 456 6.82 33.35 6.77
C LEU A 456 6.75 32.88 5.31
N TRP A 457 7.18 33.73 4.36
CA TRP A 457 7.28 33.33 2.95
C TRP A 457 8.32 32.23 2.74
N ASN A 458 9.49 32.30 3.39
CA ASN A 458 10.49 31.24 3.33
C ASN A 458 9.96 29.92 3.91
N LEU A 459 9.25 29.97 5.04
CA LEU A 459 8.60 28.78 5.61
C LEU A 459 7.51 28.21 4.69
N LEU A 460 6.73 29.07 4.04
CA LEU A 460 5.74 28.63 3.04
C LEU A 460 6.39 27.94 1.84
N ILE A 461 7.47 28.51 1.30
CA ILE A 461 8.24 27.90 0.22
C ILE A 461 8.78 26.54 0.64
N MET A 462 9.31 26.40 1.85
CA MET A 462 9.75 25.12 2.40
C MET A 462 8.61 24.10 2.45
N ALA A 463 7.43 24.50 2.94
CA ALA A 463 6.27 23.63 3.03
C ALA A 463 5.77 23.18 1.65
N LEU A 464 5.73 24.09 0.69
CA LEU A 464 5.36 23.78 -0.70
C LEU A 464 6.42 22.91 -1.38
N ALA A 465 7.72 23.17 -1.16
CA ALA A 465 8.81 22.36 -1.68
C ALA A 465 8.71 20.92 -1.16
N SER A 466 8.42 20.71 0.12
CA SER A 466 8.23 19.36 0.67
C SER A 466 7.02 18.65 0.07
N SER A 467 5.90 19.35 -0.15
CA SER A 467 4.68 18.80 -0.74
C SER A 467 4.88 18.44 -2.23
N LEU A 468 5.52 19.32 -2.99
CA LEU A 468 5.77 19.13 -4.42
C LEU A 468 6.81 18.03 -4.67
N SER A 469 7.85 17.96 -3.84
CA SER A 469 8.89 16.95 -3.98
C SER A 469 8.36 15.53 -3.75
N ALA A 470 7.35 15.33 -2.90
CA ALA A 470 6.67 14.04 -2.75
C ALA A 470 6.08 13.54 -4.08
N LEU A 471 5.42 14.43 -4.80
CA LEU A 471 4.83 14.13 -6.10
C LEU A 471 5.93 13.86 -7.16
N ILE A 472 6.92 14.74 -7.22
CA ILE A 472 8.05 14.61 -8.17
C ILE A 472 8.81 13.30 -7.94
N LEU A 473 9.14 12.96 -6.69
CA LEU A 473 9.83 11.72 -6.34
C LEU A 473 9.00 10.49 -6.70
N GLY A 474 7.68 10.51 -6.43
CA GLY A 474 6.77 9.42 -6.80
C GLY A 474 6.78 9.14 -8.31
N ILE A 475 6.78 10.20 -9.14
CA ILE A 475 6.86 10.09 -10.60
C ILE A 475 8.26 9.66 -11.05
N MET A 476 9.31 10.25 -10.45
CA MET A 476 10.71 9.97 -10.80
C MET A 476 11.12 8.54 -10.51
N VAL A 477 10.71 7.97 -9.37
CA VAL A 477 11.04 6.57 -9.01
C VAL A 477 10.61 5.60 -10.10
N GLN A 478 9.40 5.79 -10.68
CA GLN A 478 8.92 4.94 -11.76
C GLN A 478 9.72 5.11 -13.07
N LYS A 479 10.14 6.34 -13.39
CA LYS A 479 10.97 6.63 -14.59
C LYS A 479 12.40 6.12 -14.41
N LEU A 480 12.99 6.30 -13.22
CA LEU A 480 14.37 5.89 -12.93
C LEU A 480 14.52 4.36 -12.85
N ARG A 481 13.48 3.65 -12.43
CA ARG A 481 13.43 2.17 -12.55
C ARG A 481 13.57 1.68 -14.00
N LYS A 482 13.05 2.42 -14.97
CA LYS A 482 13.22 2.10 -16.40
C LYS A 482 14.66 2.33 -16.91
N LEU A 483 15.45 3.10 -16.16
CA LEU A 483 16.87 3.40 -16.45
C LEU A 483 17.82 2.52 -15.62
N ASP A 484 17.35 1.44 -15.00
CA ASP A 484 18.11 0.53 -14.12
C ASP A 484 18.79 1.22 -12.92
N ILE A 485 18.33 2.41 -12.52
CA ILE A 485 18.80 3.09 -11.33
C ILE A 485 18.10 2.52 -10.11
N SER A 486 18.87 1.88 -9.23
CA SER A 486 18.32 1.29 -8.01
C SER A 486 17.80 2.37 -7.04
N PRO A 487 16.69 2.13 -6.33
CA PRO A 487 16.19 3.03 -5.27
C PRO A 487 17.24 3.34 -4.20
N ARG A 488 18.17 2.41 -3.96
CA ARG A 488 19.29 2.59 -3.03
C ARG A 488 20.26 3.67 -3.52
N ALA A 489 20.66 3.65 -4.79
CA ALA A 489 21.56 4.66 -5.36
C ALA A 489 20.89 6.03 -5.35
N LEU A 490 19.59 6.08 -5.69
CA LEU A 490 18.80 7.31 -5.67
C LEU A 490 18.70 7.90 -4.26
N LEU A 491 18.46 7.08 -3.24
CA LEU A 491 18.43 7.52 -1.84
C LEU A 491 19.80 8.11 -1.41
N GLY A 492 20.89 7.45 -1.76
CA GLY A 492 22.24 7.95 -1.48
C GLY A 492 22.53 9.29 -2.15
N PHE A 493 22.08 9.48 -3.38
CA PHE A 493 22.20 10.74 -4.12
C PHE A 493 21.34 11.87 -3.54
N VAL A 494 20.09 11.58 -3.19
CA VAL A 494 19.21 12.56 -2.53
C VAL A 494 19.77 12.98 -1.17
N ALA A 495 20.35 12.04 -0.40
CA ALA A 495 21.04 12.36 0.85
C ALA A 495 22.23 13.30 0.63
N LEU A 496 23.02 13.09 -0.43
CA LEU A 496 24.12 13.99 -0.77
C LEU A 496 23.64 15.42 -1.08
N ILE A 497 22.57 15.56 -1.85
CA ILE A 497 21.96 16.88 -2.12
C ILE A 497 21.54 17.54 -0.80
N PHE A 498 20.97 16.77 0.11
CA PHE A 498 20.57 17.25 1.43
C PHE A 498 21.75 17.77 2.27
N PHE A 499 22.86 17.05 2.24
CA PHE A 499 24.08 17.48 2.95
C PHE A 499 24.66 18.75 2.35
N LEU A 500 24.69 18.86 1.03
CA LEU A 500 25.15 20.07 0.35
C LEU A 500 24.25 21.27 0.66
N ALA A 501 22.93 21.07 0.74
CA ALA A 501 22.00 22.12 1.11
C ALA A 501 22.21 22.58 2.58
N GLN A 502 22.40 21.64 3.53
CA GLN A 502 22.72 21.98 4.91
C GLN A 502 24.08 22.68 5.03
N LEU A 503 25.08 22.19 4.30
CA LEU A 503 26.41 22.82 4.27
C LEU A 503 26.33 24.24 3.72
N ALA A 504 25.51 24.49 2.70
CA ALA A 504 25.28 25.82 2.17
C ALA A 504 24.69 26.78 3.20
N VAL A 505 23.76 26.29 4.04
CA VAL A 505 23.19 27.05 5.17
C VAL A 505 24.28 27.34 6.21
N ILE A 506 25.02 26.31 6.65
CA ILE A 506 26.06 26.42 7.70
C ILE A 506 27.15 27.39 7.29
N LEU A 507 27.63 27.33 6.03
CA LEU A 507 28.69 28.17 5.51
C LEU A 507 28.20 29.53 5.00
N ARG A 508 26.91 29.81 5.08
CA ARG A 508 26.27 31.03 4.57
C ARG A 508 26.68 31.36 3.13
N ILE A 509 26.63 30.36 2.27
CA ILE A 509 26.88 30.57 0.84
C ILE A 509 25.89 31.63 0.33
N PRO A 510 26.32 32.64 -0.43
CA PRO A 510 25.49 33.78 -0.87
C PRO A 510 24.45 33.32 -1.91
N LEU A 511 23.46 32.57 -1.47
CA LEU A 511 22.32 32.10 -2.24
C LEU A 511 21.04 32.68 -1.61
N PRO A 512 19.97 32.88 -2.39
CA PRO A 512 18.65 33.18 -1.80
C PRO A 512 18.27 32.10 -0.77
N SER A 513 17.91 32.48 0.44
CA SER A 513 17.65 31.57 1.58
C SER A 513 16.61 30.50 1.26
N CYS A 514 15.61 30.82 0.41
CA CYS A 514 14.60 29.89 -0.04
C CYS A 514 15.15 28.66 -0.79
N LEU A 515 16.33 28.75 -1.43
CA LEU A 515 16.92 27.64 -2.20
C LEU A 515 17.47 26.53 -1.29
N PRO A 516 18.48 26.77 -0.41
CA PRO A 516 19.01 25.72 0.44
C PRO A 516 17.95 25.22 1.43
N TRP A 517 17.12 26.09 2.00
CA TRP A 517 16.05 25.68 2.91
C TRP A 517 14.91 24.92 2.21
N GLY A 518 14.57 25.30 0.98
CA GLY A 518 13.63 24.55 0.13
C GLY A 518 14.13 23.14 -0.19
N LEU A 519 15.44 22.97 -0.48
CA LEU A 519 16.06 21.66 -0.68
C LEU A 519 16.07 20.83 0.59
N VAL A 520 16.37 21.42 1.74
CA VAL A 520 16.29 20.78 3.05
C VAL A 520 14.87 20.25 3.30
N ALA A 521 13.86 21.06 3.03
CA ALA A 521 12.46 20.64 3.21
C ALA A 521 12.04 19.55 2.20
N ALA A 522 12.50 19.62 0.96
CA ALA A 522 12.21 18.65 -0.09
C ALA A 522 12.67 17.23 0.28
N VAL A 523 13.79 17.09 1.01
CA VAL A 523 14.30 15.78 1.44
C VAL A 523 13.39 15.09 2.45
N SER A 524 12.54 15.82 3.17
CA SER A 524 11.56 15.21 4.08
C SER A 524 10.68 14.14 3.42
N THR A 525 10.55 14.20 2.09
CA THR A 525 9.80 13.24 1.27
C THR A 525 10.63 12.05 0.81
N ALA A 526 11.93 12.03 1.06
CA ALA A 526 12.80 10.89 0.79
C ALA A 526 12.39 9.62 1.55
N THR A 527 11.51 9.73 2.55
CA THR A 527 10.82 8.60 3.21
C THR A 527 10.26 7.61 2.21
N VAL A 528 9.70 8.10 1.09
CA VAL A 528 9.14 7.25 0.03
C VAL A 528 10.22 6.35 -0.59
N LEU A 529 11.43 6.88 -0.80
CA LEU A 529 12.58 6.10 -1.31
C LEU A 529 13.04 5.05 -0.30
N SER A 530 13.07 5.39 0.97
CA SER A 530 13.45 4.45 2.04
C SER A 530 12.48 3.27 2.11
N TYR A 531 11.19 3.51 1.95
CA TYR A 531 10.18 2.45 1.91
C TYR A 531 10.31 1.60 0.64
N ALA A 532 10.67 2.19 -0.51
CA ALA A 532 10.95 1.44 -1.72
C ALA A 532 12.17 0.52 -1.56
N VAL A 533 13.25 1.01 -0.92
CA VAL A 533 14.43 0.18 -0.58
C VAL A 533 14.06 -0.95 0.38
N LEU A 534 13.24 -0.68 1.41
CA LEU A 534 12.77 -1.74 2.32
C LEU A 534 11.93 -2.80 1.62
N ALA A 535 11.09 -2.40 0.67
CA ALA A 535 10.27 -3.34 -0.10
C ALA A 535 11.12 -4.29 -0.98
N GLU A 536 12.34 -3.89 -1.36
CA GLU A 536 13.30 -4.76 -2.05
C GLU A 536 14.07 -5.69 -1.09
N LEU A 537 14.22 -5.27 0.17
CA LEU A 537 15.00 -6.01 1.18
C LEU A 537 14.17 -7.07 1.91
N PHE A 538 12.87 -6.83 2.09
CA PHE A 538 11.97 -7.68 2.86
C PHE A 538 10.87 -8.30 2.02
N PRO A 539 10.41 -9.53 2.35
CA PRO A 539 9.23 -10.13 1.72
C PRO A 539 7.98 -9.26 1.94
N LYS A 540 7.00 -9.38 1.05
CA LYS A 540 5.76 -8.56 1.06
C LYS A 540 5.01 -8.64 2.41
N GLU A 541 5.05 -9.80 3.07
CA GLU A 541 4.41 -10.06 4.36
C GLU A 541 5.05 -9.28 5.52
N LEU A 542 6.34 -8.91 5.40
CA LEU A 542 7.09 -8.15 6.38
C LEU A 542 7.23 -6.67 6.02
N ALA A 543 6.97 -6.27 4.76
CA ALA A 543 7.21 -4.92 4.27
C ALA A 543 6.45 -3.85 5.09
N GLY A 544 5.19 -4.10 5.44
CA GLY A 544 4.41 -3.17 6.27
C GLY A 544 5.02 -2.97 7.66
N ARG A 545 5.51 -4.04 8.30
CA ARG A 545 6.16 -3.99 9.61
C ARG A 545 7.54 -3.35 9.55
N ALA A 546 8.30 -3.61 8.48
CA ALA A 546 9.58 -2.97 8.26
C ALA A 546 9.42 -1.45 8.07
N ASN A 547 8.40 -1.02 7.33
CA ASN A 547 8.06 0.39 7.17
C ASN A 547 7.64 1.04 8.50
N ALA A 548 6.81 0.37 9.30
CA ALA A 548 6.42 0.85 10.62
C ALA A 548 7.63 0.95 11.56
N ALA A 549 8.51 -0.06 11.56
CA ALA A 549 9.77 -0.04 12.32
C ALA A 549 10.64 1.16 11.93
N LEU A 550 10.83 1.40 10.63
CA LEU A 550 11.64 2.53 10.14
C LEU A 550 11.01 3.88 10.52
N ASN A 551 9.68 3.98 10.46
CA ASN A 551 8.97 5.21 10.83
C ASN A 551 9.18 5.60 12.30
N VAL A 552 9.26 4.62 13.21
CA VAL A 552 9.63 4.87 14.62
C VAL A 552 11.00 5.54 14.72
N PHE A 553 11.97 5.10 13.92
CA PHE A 553 13.31 5.71 13.89
C PHE A 553 13.30 7.12 13.29
N HIS A 554 12.50 7.38 12.25
CA HIS A 554 12.33 8.72 11.70
C HIS A 554 11.85 9.71 12.76
N ILE A 555 10.80 9.33 13.49
CA ILE A 555 10.16 10.18 14.49
C ILE A 555 11.06 10.31 15.73
N GLY A 556 11.68 9.20 16.17
CA GLY A 556 12.63 9.20 17.28
C GLY A 556 13.85 10.08 17.00
N CYS A 557 14.37 10.05 15.77
CA CYS A 557 15.47 10.92 15.36
C CYS A 557 15.03 12.40 15.32
N ALA A 558 13.81 12.70 14.86
CA ALA A 558 13.29 14.05 14.91
C ALA A 558 13.23 14.59 16.34
N PHE A 559 12.81 13.75 17.32
CA PHE A 559 12.88 14.09 18.73
C PHE A 559 14.31 14.43 19.17
N VAL A 560 15.27 13.55 18.88
CA VAL A 560 16.66 13.72 19.30
C VAL A 560 17.27 14.98 18.69
N VAL A 561 17.11 15.19 17.38
CA VAL A 561 17.65 16.37 16.69
C VAL A 561 17.01 17.66 17.21
N GLN A 562 15.70 17.63 17.45
CA GLN A 562 14.95 18.78 17.96
C GLN A 562 15.45 19.21 19.34
N ALA A 563 15.57 18.26 20.28
CA ALA A 563 16.03 18.52 21.64
C ALA A 563 17.54 18.86 21.67
N ALA A 564 18.37 18.08 20.95
CA ALA A 564 19.82 18.29 20.94
C ALA A 564 20.20 19.66 20.36
N THR A 565 19.52 20.11 19.31
CA THR A 565 19.77 21.46 18.75
C THR A 565 19.48 22.54 19.80
N GLY A 566 18.37 22.43 20.55
CA GLY A 566 18.05 23.36 21.64
C GLY A 566 19.12 23.38 22.72
N LEU A 567 19.52 22.19 23.19
CA LEU A 567 20.57 22.05 24.21
C LEU A 567 21.92 22.61 23.75
N VAL A 568 22.29 22.44 22.48
CA VAL A 568 23.53 23.00 21.95
C VAL A 568 23.43 24.51 21.87
N VAL A 569 22.37 25.07 21.29
CA VAL A 569 22.17 26.51 21.12
C VAL A 569 22.15 27.23 22.46
N GLN A 570 21.58 26.66 23.49
CA GLN A 570 21.48 27.20 24.85
C GLN A 570 22.86 27.49 25.51
N HIS A 571 23.95 26.87 25.03
CA HIS A 571 25.28 27.11 25.57
C HIS A 571 25.87 28.49 25.24
N TRP A 572 25.24 29.22 24.32
CA TRP A 572 25.65 30.57 23.96
C TRP A 572 24.78 31.62 24.66
N ASN A 573 25.41 32.72 25.07
CA ASN A 573 24.69 33.85 25.60
C ASN A 573 23.89 34.55 24.49
N LEU A 574 22.75 35.08 24.85
CA LEU A 574 21.95 35.92 23.96
C LEU A 574 22.68 37.27 23.73
N ASP A 575 22.78 37.65 22.46
CA ASP A 575 23.20 38.99 22.03
C ASP A 575 21.98 39.74 21.50
N GLN A 576 21.61 40.83 22.19
CA GLN A 576 20.42 41.64 21.89
C GLN A 576 19.12 40.82 21.73
N GLY A 577 18.95 39.75 22.52
CA GLY A 577 17.77 38.90 22.49
C GLY A 577 17.79 37.79 21.42
N HIS A 578 18.92 37.65 20.67
CA HIS A 578 19.12 36.64 19.65
C HIS A 578 20.30 35.74 19.98
N TYR A 579 20.21 34.47 19.63
CA TYR A 579 21.38 33.58 19.71
C TYR A 579 22.35 33.86 18.55
N PRO A 580 23.66 33.82 18.80
CA PRO A 580 24.66 34.09 17.77
C PRO A 580 24.66 32.98 16.69
N GLU A 581 25.07 33.34 15.49
CA GLU A 581 25.18 32.45 14.33
C GLU A 581 25.98 31.18 14.65
N ALA A 582 27.10 31.31 15.39
CA ALA A 582 27.98 30.20 15.78
C ALA A 582 27.22 29.11 16.58
N ALA A 583 26.19 29.46 17.34
CA ALA A 583 25.36 28.51 18.08
C ALA A 583 24.65 27.54 17.14
N TYR A 584 23.98 28.09 16.13
CA TYR A 584 23.25 27.30 15.13
C TYR A 584 24.19 26.54 14.21
N GLN A 585 25.29 27.18 13.75
CA GLN A 585 26.29 26.52 12.93
C GLN A 585 26.87 25.29 13.60
N THR A 586 27.20 25.40 14.90
CA THR A 586 27.71 24.27 15.69
C THR A 586 26.68 23.15 15.79
N ALA A 587 25.43 23.45 16.14
CA ALA A 587 24.37 22.47 16.24
C ALA A 587 24.10 21.75 14.92
N PHE A 588 24.02 22.51 13.83
CA PHE A 588 23.79 21.94 12.50
C PHE A 588 24.99 21.16 11.96
N ALA A 589 26.23 21.60 12.26
CA ALA A 589 27.44 20.88 11.88
C ALA A 589 27.56 19.53 12.59
N ILE A 590 27.26 19.46 13.90
CA ILE A 590 27.22 18.20 14.66
C ILE A 590 26.19 17.25 14.02
N ASN A 591 25.01 17.74 13.75
CA ASN A 591 23.94 16.95 13.14
C ASN A 591 24.32 16.48 11.72
N LEU A 592 24.95 17.34 10.90
CA LEU A 592 25.44 16.99 9.57
C LEU A 592 26.54 15.91 9.65
N ALA A 593 27.46 16.00 10.61
CA ALA A 593 28.49 14.98 10.82
C ALA A 593 27.90 13.60 11.12
N VAL A 594 26.86 13.53 11.97
CA VAL A 594 26.12 12.27 12.24
C VAL A 594 25.48 11.72 10.97
N GLN A 595 24.87 12.57 10.17
CA GLN A 595 24.24 12.17 8.90
C GLN A 595 25.27 11.65 7.89
N VAL A 596 26.43 12.32 7.76
CA VAL A 596 27.53 11.88 6.88
C VAL A 596 28.07 10.52 7.35
N ALA A 597 28.25 10.32 8.65
CA ALA A 597 28.67 9.02 9.21
C ALA A 597 27.64 7.91 8.89
N ALA A 598 26.33 8.20 9.02
CA ALA A 598 25.27 7.28 8.65
C ALA A 598 25.24 6.99 7.13
N TRP A 599 25.56 7.97 6.30
CA TRP A 599 25.66 7.82 4.85
C TRP A 599 26.85 6.96 4.44
N LEU A 600 28.02 7.18 5.02
CA LEU A 600 29.20 6.33 4.81
C LEU A 600 28.90 4.89 5.22
N TRP A 601 28.22 4.68 6.37
CA TRP A 601 27.76 3.37 6.79
C TRP A 601 26.81 2.74 5.76
N PHE A 602 25.87 3.49 5.21
CA PHE A 602 24.94 3.02 4.20
C PHE A 602 25.62 2.59 2.89
N LEU A 603 26.69 3.30 2.48
CA LEU A 603 27.44 2.99 1.25
C LEU A 603 28.21 1.67 1.32
N LEU A 604 28.56 1.19 2.52
CA LEU A 604 29.25 -0.08 2.67
C LEU A 604 28.41 -1.23 2.08
N PRO A 605 29.05 -2.28 1.53
CA PRO A 605 28.32 -3.40 0.93
C PRO A 605 27.37 -4.06 1.95
N MET A 606 26.16 -4.37 1.48
CA MET A 606 25.18 -5.06 2.34
C MET A 606 25.64 -6.48 2.63
N PRO A 607 25.51 -6.95 3.90
CA PRO A 607 25.81 -8.33 4.23
C PRO A 607 24.89 -9.26 3.43
N ARG A 608 25.50 -10.20 2.72
CA ARG A 608 24.78 -11.26 2.01
C ARG A 608 24.02 -12.09 3.02
N LYS A 609 22.74 -12.43 2.76
CA LYS A 609 22.06 -13.48 3.53
C LYS A 609 22.96 -14.71 3.49
N ARG A 610 23.45 -15.16 4.64
CA ARG A 610 23.96 -16.53 4.74
C ARG A 610 22.78 -17.43 4.39
N ALA A 611 22.89 -18.17 3.28
CA ALA A 611 22.02 -19.29 3.05
C ALA A 611 22.22 -20.21 4.27
N THR A 612 21.28 -20.21 5.21
CA THR A 612 21.19 -21.28 6.19
C THR A 612 20.86 -22.52 5.35
N CYS A 613 21.88 -23.29 5.02
CA CYS A 613 21.69 -24.69 4.69
C CYS A 613 20.92 -25.28 5.86
N ALA A 614 19.62 -25.49 5.69
CA ALA A 614 18.87 -26.42 6.50
C ALA A 614 19.46 -27.80 6.19
N ALA A 615 20.47 -28.20 6.98
CA ALA A 615 20.79 -29.58 7.17
C ALA A 615 19.74 -30.12 8.14
N SER A 616 18.81 -30.87 7.64
CA SER A 616 18.14 -32.04 8.27
C SER A 616 16.97 -32.45 7.38
#